data_0b7e62a6c11d02e477959cb20ed16c13
#
_entry.id   0b7e62a6c11d02e477959cb20ed16c13
#
_cell.length_a   1.000
_cell.length_b   1.000
_cell.length_c   1.000
_cell.angle_alpha   90.00
_cell.angle_beta   90.00
_cell.angle_gamma   90.00
#
_symmetry.space_group_name_H-M   'P 1'
#
loop_
_entity.id
_entity.type
_entity.pdbx_description
1 polymer ?
#
loop_
_entity_poly.entity_id
_entity_poly.type
_entity_poly.pdbx_seq_one_letter_code
_entity_poly.pdbx_strand_id
1 'polypeptide(L)'
;KNTNIDGSVSTMTITPEREKIIDFTNQYFDAGQSILVKKDSGINSIKDMNSSKYTIIVVVGTTAATETAKFAPKAKLLAVQDYATGMQALKSGQGQAMSTDNAILYGFATENPDYHIAGGTFTHGPYGIAFDNNQKPMIKETNAALATIKQNGIYNQLIKKWFSNVPGLDWHSLEAK
;
A
#
# COMPACT_ATOMS: atom_id res chain seq x y z
N LYS A 1 -3.39 10.23 -18.28
CA LYS A 1 -4.35 9.30 -18.92
C LYS A 1 -3.69 8.63 -20.10
N ASN A 2 -3.78 7.30 -20.17
CA ASN A 2 -3.36 6.52 -21.31
C ASN A 2 -4.62 6.07 -22.07
N THR A 3 -4.77 6.48 -23.31
CA THR A 3 -5.96 6.17 -24.14
C THR A 3 -6.03 4.71 -24.60
N ASN A 4 -5.02 3.90 -24.29
CA ASN A 4 -4.91 2.50 -24.75
C ASN A 4 -5.33 1.48 -23.67
N ILE A 5 -5.86 1.93 -22.54
CA ILE A 5 -6.33 1.05 -21.45
C ILE A 5 -7.74 1.47 -21.02
N ASP A 6 -8.60 0.48 -20.77
CA ASP A 6 -9.98 0.72 -20.32
C ASP A 6 -10.07 0.94 -18.81
N GLY A 7 -9.17 0.34 -18.04
CA GLY A 7 -9.12 0.45 -16.59
C GLY A 7 -7.78 -0.01 -16.01
N SER A 8 -7.57 0.26 -14.73
CA SER A 8 -6.34 -0.10 -14.01
C SER A 8 -6.64 -0.77 -12.67
N VAL A 9 -6.06 -1.95 -12.48
CA VAL A 9 -6.06 -2.70 -11.21
C VAL A 9 -4.63 -2.74 -10.69
N SER A 10 -4.22 -1.69 -9.95
CA SER A 10 -2.81 -1.47 -9.62
C SER A 10 -2.61 -0.86 -8.24
N THR A 11 -3.28 -1.40 -7.21
CA THR A 11 -3.14 -0.91 -5.83
C THR A 11 -3.38 0.60 -5.70
N MET A 12 -4.33 1.12 -6.48
CA MET A 12 -4.59 2.56 -6.51
C MET A 12 -5.52 2.95 -5.37
N THR A 13 -5.03 3.79 -4.47
CA THR A 13 -5.83 4.34 -3.38
C THR A 13 -6.91 5.27 -3.92
N ILE A 14 -8.14 5.07 -3.49
CA ILE A 14 -9.25 5.99 -3.72
C ILE A 14 -8.98 7.25 -2.89
N THR A 15 -8.84 8.40 -3.53
CA THR A 15 -8.70 9.70 -2.85
C THR A 15 -9.59 10.76 -3.51
N PRO A 16 -10.05 11.77 -2.74
CA PRO A 16 -10.88 12.84 -3.31
C PRO A 16 -10.20 13.59 -4.48
N GLU A 17 -8.88 13.71 -4.45
CA GLU A 17 -8.12 14.35 -5.53
C GLU A 17 -8.17 13.50 -6.82
N ARG A 18 -8.03 12.18 -6.70
CA ARG A 18 -8.10 11.25 -7.83
C ARG A 18 -9.51 11.13 -8.40
N GLU A 19 -10.53 11.13 -7.54
CA GLU A 19 -11.94 11.07 -7.95
C GLU A 19 -12.39 12.29 -8.78
N LYS A 20 -11.64 13.39 -8.77
CA LYS A 20 -11.90 14.54 -9.66
C LYS A 20 -11.55 14.27 -11.12
N ILE A 21 -10.72 13.29 -11.40
CA ILE A 21 -10.15 13.05 -12.74
C ILE A 21 -10.31 11.63 -13.26
N ILE A 22 -10.68 10.69 -12.41
CA ILE A 22 -10.98 9.28 -12.73
C ILE A 22 -12.11 8.78 -11.85
N ASP A 23 -12.81 7.77 -12.32
CA ASP A 23 -13.84 7.07 -11.55
C ASP A 23 -13.27 5.78 -10.95
N PHE A 24 -13.77 5.36 -9.79
CA PHE A 24 -13.37 4.14 -9.11
C PHE A 24 -14.55 3.18 -8.92
N THR A 25 -14.23 1.89 -8.84
CA THR A 25 -15.14 0.89 -8.27
C THR A 25 -15.29 1.09 -6.77
N ASN A 26 -16.18 0.31 -6.16
CA ASN A 26 -16.15 0.07 -4.72
C ASN A 26 -14.77 -0.46 -4.31
N GLN A 27 -14.38 -0.24 -3.05
CA GLN A 27 -13.12 -0.76 -2.56
C GLN A 27 -13.08 -2.29 -2.65
N TYR A 28 -11.93 -2.82 -3.09
CA TYR A 28 -11.69 -4.26 -3.12
C TYR A 28 -10.69 -4.71 -2.05
N PHE A 29 -9.87 -3.82 -1.51
CA PHE A 29 -8.92 -4.10 -0.46
C PHE A 29 -8.80 -2.90 0.48
N ASP A 30 -8.69 -3.19 1.78
CA ASP A 30 -8.47 -2.15 2.80
C ASP A 30 -6.99 -2.05 3.12
N ALA A 31 -6.33 -1.09 2.48
CA ALA A 31 -4.92 -0.82 2.69
C ALA A 31 -4.70 0.39 3.60
N GLY A 32 -3.46 0.60 3.99
CA GLY A 32 -3.01 1.78 4.71
C GLY A 32 -1.50 1.90 4.69
N GLN A 33 -0.99 3.10 4.91
CA GLN A 33 0.44 3.33 4.99
C GLN A 33 1.05 2.62 6.20
N SER A 34 2.18 1.99 5.99
CA SER A 34 3.00 1.34 7.01
C SER A 34 4.47 1.66 6.76
N ILE A 35 5.34 1.22 7.65
CA ILE A 35 6.78 1.30 7.46
C ILE A 35 7.43 -0.08 7.55
N LEU A 36 8.36 -0.35 6.64
CA LEU A 36 9.26 -1.49 6.68
C LEU A 36 10.61 -1.04 7.26
N VAL A 37 11.06 -1.70 8.29
CA VAL A 37 12.31 -1.39 8.98
C VAL A 37 13.13 -2.65 9.23
N LYS A 38 14.43 -2.51 9.49
CA LYS A 38 15.26 -3.61 9.91
C LYS A 38 14.86 -4.09 11.30
N LYS A 39 14.84 -5.40 11.56
CA LYS A 39 14.37 -5.99 12.81
C LYS A 39 15.13 -5.52 14.04
N ASP A 40 16.44 -5.23 13.89
CA ASP A 40 17.33 -4.76 14.96
C ASP A 40 17.40 -3.22 15.06
N SER A 41 16.55 -2.47 14.35
CA SER A 41 16.59 -1.02 14.30
C SER A 41 16.10 -0.33 15.58
N GLY A 42 15.32 -1.02 16.41
CA GLY A 42 14.65 -0.43 17.57
C GLY A 42 13.47 0.49 17.21
N ILE A 43 13.09 0.57 15.93
CA ILE A 43 11.95 1.38 15.45
C ILE A 43 10.69 0.52 15.53
N ASN A 44 9.68 0.99 16.27
CA ASN A 44 8.44 0.25 16.52
C ASN A 44 7.21 0.87 15.83
N SER A 45 7.32 2.12 15.36
CA SER A 45 6.22 2.81 14.71
C SER A 45 6.70 4.01 13.89
N ILE A 46 5.81 4.58 13.07
CA ILE A 46 6.07 5.83 12.35
C ILE A 46 6.39 7.00 13.31
N LYS A 47 5.86 6.98 14.53
CA LYS A 47 6.09 8.03 15.53
C LYS A 47 7.57 8.10 15.95
N ASP A 48 8.25 6.94 16.03
CA ASP A 48 9.66 6.87 16.40
C ASP A 48 10.55 7.52 15.33
N MET A 49 10.05 7.56 14.08
CA MET A 49 10.74 8.17 12.96
C MET A 49 10.65 9.70 12.93
N ASN A 50 9.85 10.34 13.80
CA ASN A 50 9.63 11.78 13.77
C ASN A 50 10.84 12.58 14.35
N SER A 51 11.99 12.45 13.70
CA SER A 51 13.24 13.13 14.06
C SER A 51 14.10 13.37 12.82
N SER A 52 14.81 14.49 12.79
CA SER A 52 15.71 14.87 11.67
C SER A 52 16.91 13.91 11.47
N LYS A 53 17.16 13.03 12.43
CA LYS A 53 18.19 11.98 12.32
C LYS A 53 17.79 10.85 11.38
N TYR A 54 16.47 10.68 11.12
CA TYR A 54 15.95 9.61 10.29
C TYR A 54 15.65 10.05 8.86
N THR A 55 15.83 9.12 7.93
CA THR A 55 15.42 9.24 6.54
C THR A 55 14.41 8.12 6.26
N ILE A 56 13.26 8.49 5.69
CA ILE A 56 12.22 7.56 5.27
C ILE A 56 12.17 7.56 3.75
N ILE A 57 12.27 6.37 3.16
CA ILE A 57 12.21 6.17 1.70
C ILE A 57 10.74 6.09 1.29
N VAL A 58 10.37 6.83 0.25
CA VAL A 58 9.02 6.86 -0.33
C VAL A 58 9.12 6.80 -1.85
N VAL A 59 8.08 6.27 -2.51
CA VAL A 59 8.04 6.22 -3.98
C VAL A 59 7.26 7.42 -4.51
N VAL A 60 7.80 8.07 -5.54
CA VAL A 60 7.16 9.23 -6.19
C VAL A 60 5.78 8.86 -6.76
N GLY A 61 4.84 9.81 -6.74
CA GLY A 61 3.49 9.62 -7.28
C GLY A 61 2.55 8.75 -6.42
N THR A 62 3.04 8.25 -5.28
CA THR A 62 2.21 7.52 -4.31
C THR A 62 1.69 8.43 -3.19
N THR A 63 0.69 7.96 -2.45
CA THR A 63 0.20 8.66 -1.25
C THR A 63 1.21 8.64 -0.10
N ALA A 64 2.22 7.75 -0.15
CA ALA A 64 3.20 7.57 0.91
C ALA A 64 3.96 8.86 1.26
N ALA A 65 4.41 9.63 0.27
CA ALA A 65 5.19 10.85 0.52
C ALA A 65 4.38 11.87 1.33
N THR A 66 3.14 12.12 0.93
CA THR A 66 2.25 13.08 1.60
C THR A 66 1.85 12.60 2.99
N GLU A 67 1.46 11.33 3.12
CA GLU A 67 1.01 10.79 4.40
C GLU A 67 2.17 10.66 5.39
N THR A 68 3.32 10.15 4.95
CA THR A 68 4.50 10.05 5.81
C THR A 68 4.94 11.42 6.36
N ALA A 69 4.90 12.47 5.53
CA ALA A 69 5.22 13.83 5.97
C ALA A 69 4.26 14.36 7.05
N LYS A 70 3.00 13.94 7.05
CA LYS A 70 2.05 14.34 8.11
C LYS A 70 2.36 13.66 9.44
N PHE A 71 2.75 12.38 9.43
CA PHE A 71 2.96 11.58 10.65
C PHE A 71 4.37 11.68 11.21
N ALA A 72 5.36 11.98 10.35
CA ALA A 72 6.76 12.17 10.73
C ALA A 72 7.36 13.45 10.12
N PRO A 73 6.82 14.64 10.43
CA PRO A 73 7.18 15.90 9.76
C PRO A 73 8.65 16.33 9.98
N LYS A 74 9.33 15.78 10.97
CA LYS A 74 10.76 16.08 11.24
C LYS A 74 11.70 15.14 10.49
N ALA A 75 11.22 14.02 9.99
CA ALA A 75 12.03 13.07 9.22
C ALA A 75 12.39 13.64 7.84
N LYS A 76 13.53 13.21 7.31
CA LYS A 76 13.90 13.44 5.92
C LYS A 76 13.17 12.43 5.03
N LEU A 77 12.70 12.86 3.87
CA LEU A 77 12.14 11.94 2.88
C LEU A 77 13.12 11.76 1.72
N LEU A 78 13.42 10.51 1.39
CA LEU A 78 14.15 10.13 0.19
C LEU A 78 13.14 9.57 -0.82
N ALA A 79 12.84 10.36 -1.83
CA ALA A 79 11.92 9.97 -2.89
C ALA A 79 12.67 9.19 -3.98
N VAL A 80 12.18 8.00 -4.32
CA VAL A 80 12.72 7.10 -5.36
C VAL A 80 11.68 6.83 -6.42
N GLN A 81 12.11 6.30 -7.59
CA GLN A 81 11.22 6.12 -8.74
C GLN A 81 10.30 4.91 -8.63
N ASP A 82 10.74 3.85 -7.97
CA ASP A 82 10.01 2.60 -7.84
C ASP A 82 10.34 1.84 -6.55
N TYR A 83 9.56 0.80 -6.27
CA TYR A 83 9.69 0.01 -5.05
C TYR A 83 10.98 -0.81 -4.97
N ALA A 84 11.49 -1.30 -6.10
CA ALA A 84 12.73 -2.07 -6.13
C ALA A 84 13.93 -1.20 -5.76
N THR A 85 14.00 0.01 -6.35
CA THR A 85 14.98 1.04 -5.98
C THR A 85 14.85 1.43 -4.52
N GLY A 86 13.60 1.56 -4.00
CA GLY A 86 13.35 1.85 -2.59
C GLY A 86 13.89 0.78 -1.65
N MET A 87 13.66 -0.50 -1.98
CA MET A 87 14.19 -1.60 -1.18
C MET A 87 15.72 -1.68 -1.22
N GLN A 88 16.35 -1.39 -2.36
CA GLN A 88 17.80 -1.30 -2.45
C GLN A 88 18.36 -0.14 -1.62
N ALA A 89 17.73 1.01 -1.65
CA ALA A 89 18.10 2.16 -0.83
C ALA A 89 18.01 1.84 0.67
N LEU A 90 16.95 1.12 1.09
CA LEU A 90 16.80 0.66 2.46
C LEU A 90 17.92 -0.33 2.85
N LYS A 91 18.21 -1.32 2.01
CA LYS A 91 19.29 -2.30 2.24
C LYS A 91 20.67 -1.67 2.31
N SER A 92 20.93 -0.65 1.51
CA SER A 92 22.21 0.09 1.51
C SER A 92 22.32 1.15 2.59
N GLY A 93 21.30 1.31 3.47
CA GLY A 93 21.33 2.23 4.59
C GLY A 93 21.12 3.70 4.23
N GLN A 94 20.62 4.01 3.03
CA GLN A 94 20.26 5.36 2.62
C GLN A 94 19.04 5.93 3.37
N GLY A 95 18.23 5.05 3.97
CA GLY A 95 17.15 5.37 4.88
C GLY A 95 16.99 4.28 5.92
N GLN A 96 16.32 4.59 7.03
CA GLN A 96 16.08 3.66 8.12
C GLN A 96 14.72 2.96 8.01
N ALA A 97 13.83 3.50 7.20
CA ALA A 97 12.53 2.91 6.88
C ALA A 97 12.16 3.14 5.43
N MET A 98 11.33 2.25 4.87
CA MET A 98 10.60 2.47 3.63
C MET A 98 9.12 2.55 3.97
N SER A 99 8.45 3.61 3.54
CA SER A 99 7.01 3.82 3.75
C SER A 99 6.24 3.64 2.45
N THR A 100 5.24 2.77 2.50
CA THR A 100 4.22 2.59 1.46
C THR A 100 3.05 1.79 2.05
N ASP A 101 2.11 1.39 1.20
CA ASP A 101 0.96 0.59 1.61
C ASP A 101 1.38 -0.78 2.18
N ASN A 102 0.71 -1.21 3.24
CA ASN A 102 0.98 -2.47 3.93
C ASN A 102 0.95 -3.68 2.97
N ALA A 103 0.02 -3.72 2.02
CA ALA A 103 -0.08 -4.82 1.05
C ALA A 103 1.21 -5.01 0.23
N ILE A 104 1.89 -3.93 -0.12
CA ILE A 104 3.18 -3.97 -0.83
C ILE A 104 4.29 -4.39 0.12
N LEU A 105 4.30 -3.83 1.34
CA LEU A 105 5.31 -4.16 2.34
C LEU A 105 5.26 -5.62 2.81
N TYR A 106 4.09 -6.26 2.79
CA TYR A 106 3.97 -7.70 3.08
C TYR A 106 4.82 -8.55 2.13
N GLY A 107 4.82 -8.23 0.83
CA GLY A 107 5.70 -8.89 -0.14
C GLY A 107 7.17 -8.72 0.21
N PHE A 108 7.61 -7.49 0.47
CA PHE A 108 9.00 -7.22 0.84
C PHE A 108 9.41 -7.87 2.17
N ALA A 109 8.54 -7.90 3.17
CA ALA A 109 8.83 -8.55 4.45
C ALA A 109 8.98 -10.08 4.28
N THR A 110 8.19 -10.69 3.39
CA THR A 110 8.29 -12.12 3.09
C THR A 110 9.61 -12.48 2.40
N GLU A 111 10.05 -11.65 1.45
CA GLU A 111 11.28 -11.87 0.69
C GLU A 111 12.56 -11.45 1.44
N ASN A 112 12.42 -10.65 2.49
CA ASN A 112 13.56 -10.09 3.23
C ASN A 112 13.39 -10.32 4.73
N PRO A 113 13.79 -11.50 5.25
CA PRO A 113 13.51 -11.92 6.63
C PRO A 113 14.18 -11.07 7.71
N ASP A 114 15.18 -10.25 7.36
CA ASP A 114 15.81 -9.27 8.27
C ASP A 114 14.98 -8.01 8.51
N TYR A 115 13.89 -7.85 7.77
CA TYR A 115 12.99 -6.71 7.85
C TYR A 115 11.61 -7.10 8.37
N HIS A 116 10.91 -6.14 8.95
CA HIS A 116 9.53 -6.32 9.40
C HIS A 116 8.74 -5.02 9.27
N ILE A 117 7.40 -5.14 9.29
CA ILE A 117 6.51 -3.99 9.34
C ILE A 117 6.37 -3.56 10.79
N ALA A 118 6.69 -2.30 11.08
CA ALA A 118 6.65 -1.73 12.42
C ALA A 118 5.35 -0.94 12.64
N GLY A 119 4.64 -1.24 13.73
CA GLY A 119 3.51 -0.47 14.25
C GLY A 119 2.19 -0.59 13.47
N GLY A 120 2.09 -1.51 12.51
CA GLY A 120 0.89 -1.66 11.69
C GLY A 120 0.65 -0.50 10.73
N THR A 121 -0.61 -0.29 10.31
CA THR A 121 -0.99 0.84 9.44
C THR A 121 -1.21 2.11 10.25
N PHE A 122 -0.76 3.24 9.74
CA PHE A 122 -0.99 4.56 10.35
C PHE A 122 -1.96 5.45 9.54
N THR A 123 -2.44 4.96 8.40
CA THR A 123 -3.52 5.58 7.62
C THR A 123 -4.54 4.53 7.19
N HIS A 124 -5.68 5.01 6.65
CA HIS A 124 -6.64 4.21 5.92
C HIS A 124 -6.56 4.60 4.44
N GLY A 125 -6.42 3.64 3.54
CA GLY A 125 -6.19 3.87 2.12
C GLY A 125 -6.83 2.79 1.24
N PRO A 126 -8.17 2.80 1.06
CA PRO A 126 -8.88 1.75 0.33
C PRO A 126 -8.46 1.73 -1.14
N TYR A 127 -8.24 0.52 -1.70
CA TYR A 127 -7.96 0.34 -3.12
C TYR A 127 -9.24 0.20 -3.93
N GLY A 128 -9.29 0.91 -5.06
CA GLY A 128 -10.31 0.76 -6.09
C GLY A 128 -9.71 0.43 -7.45
N ILE A 129 -10.51 -0.19 -8.30
CA ILE A 129 -10.18 -0.33 -9.73
C ILE A 129 -10.55 0.97 -10.40
N ALA A 130 -9.58 1.59 -11.08
CA ALA A 130 -9.74 2.89 -11.70
C ALA A 130 -10.17 2.78 -13.16
N PHE A 131 -11.10 3.62 -13.56
CA PHE A 131 -11.56 3.79 -14.93
C PHE A 131 -11.49 5.25 -15.35
N ASP A 132 -11.47 5.52 -16.64
CA ASP A 132 -11.64 6.88 -17.12
C ASP A 132 -13.06 7.39 -16.79
N ASN A 133 -13.24 8.70 -16.68
CA ASN A 133 -14.53 9.30 -16.39
C ASN A 133 -15.58 8.88 -17.42
N ASN A 134 -16.83 8.72 -16.98
CA ASN A 134 -17.98 8.31 -17.78
C ASN A 134 -18.03 6.82 -18.16
N GLN A 135 -17.25 5.96 -17.51
CA GLN A 135 -17.31 4.50 -17.71
C GLN A 135 -18.26 3.81 -16.70
N LYS A 136 -19.37 4.47 -16.36
CA LYS A 136 -20.35 3.98 -15.38
C LYS A 136 -20.85 2.54 -15.63
N PRO A 137 -21.12 2.09 -16.88
CA PRO A 137 -21.50 0.70 -17.13
C PRO A 137 -20.40 -0.28 -16.70
N MET A 138 -19.12 -0.03 -17.06
CA MET A 138 -17.99 -0.90 -16.68
C MET A 138 -17.80 -0.95 -15.17
N ILE A 139 -17.94 0.18 -14.49
CA ILE A 139 -17.84 0.27 -13.03
C ILE A 139 -18.94 -0.57 -12.37
N LYS A 140 -20.18 -0.47 -12.88
CA LYS A 140 -21.32 -1.26 -12.38
C LYS A 140 -21.08 -2.75 -12.52
N GLU A 141 -20.63 -3.19 -13.69
CA GLU A 141 -20.33 -4.61 -13.95
C GLU A 141 -19.17 -5.12 -13.11
N THR A 142 -18.10 -4.31 -12.98
CA THR A 142 -16.95 -4.65 -12.15
C THR A 142 -17.32 -4.72 -10.67
N ASN A 143 -18.16 -3.82 -10.17
CA ASN A 143 -18.67 -3.90 -8.81
C ASN A 143 -19.51 -5.15 -8.56
N ALA A 144 -20.33 -5.57 -9.53
CA ALA A 144 -21.09 -6.82 -9.45
C ALA A 144 -20.14 -8.04 -9.41
N ALA A 145 -19.10 -8.03 -10.25
CA ALA A 145 -18.08 -9.08 -10.24
C ALA A 145 -17.30 -9.13 -8.90
N LEU A 146 -16.90 -7.99 -8.35
CA LEU A 146 -16.27 -7.90 -7.03
C LEU A 146 -17.16 -8.46 -5.92
N ALA A 147 -18.46 -8.15 -5.94
CA ALA A 147 -19.42 -8.72 -5.00
C ALA A 147 -19.51 -10.24 -5.14
N THR A 148 -19.57 -10.74 -6.36
CA THR A 148 -19.63 -12.17 -6.65
C THR A 148 -18.41 -12.92 -6.13
N ILE A 149 -17.18 -12.43 -6.37
CA ILE A 149 -15.96 -13.11 -5.89
C ILE A 149 -15.82 -13.08 -4.36
N LYS A 150 -16.41 -12.09 -3.70
CA LYS A 150 -16.49 -12.06 -2.25
C LYS A 150 -17.48 -13.09 -1.72
N GLN A 151 -18.66 -13.19 -2.32
CA GLN A 151 -19.74 -14.12 -1.91
C GLN A 151 -19.39 -15.58 -2.15
N ASN A 152 -18.74 -15.92 -3.26
CA ASN A 152 -18.40 -17.30 -3.64
C ASN A 152 -17.08 -17.79 -3.05
N GLY A 153 -16.42 -16.99 -2.21
CA GLY A 153 -15.19 -17.34 -1.50
C GLY A 153 -13.90 -17.23 -2.31
N ILE A 154 -13.95 -16.86 -3.59
CA ILE A 154 -12.74 -16.65 -4.42
C ILE A 154 -11.85 -15.56 -3.81
N TYR A 155 -12.46 -14.48 -3.30
CA TYR A 155 -11.70 -13.40 -2.65
C TYR A 155 -10.85 -13.94 -1.49
N ASN A 156 -11.45 -14.73 -0.57
CA ASN A 156 -10.75 -15.29 0.57
C ASN A 156 -9.67 -16.31 0.18
N GLN A 157 -9.89 -17.06 -0.91
CA GLN A 157 -8.85 -17.93 -1.48
C GLN A 157 -7.65 -17.12 -1.99
N LEU A 158 -7.88 -15.97 -2.62
CA LEU A 158 -6.81 -15.06 -3.05
C LEU A 158 -6.08 -14.44 -1.85
N ILE A 159 -6.80 -13.99 -0.83
CA ILE A 159 -6.18 -13.50 0.42
C ILE A 159 -5.28 -14.58 1.03
N LYS A 160 -5.78 -15.81 1.19
CA LYS A 160 -4.97 -16.93 1.68
C LYS A 160 -3.74 -17.17 0.82
N LYS A 161 -3.92 -17.23 -0.51
CA LYS A 161 -2.82 -17.50 -1.45
C LYS A 161 -1.67 -16.51 -1.30
N TRP A 162 -1.97 -15.23 -1.15
CA TRP A 162 -0.96 -14.17 -1.22
C TRP A 162 -0.45 -13.69 0.13
N PHE A 163 -1.22 -13.88 1.20
CA PHE A 163 -0.90 -13.30 2.51
C PHE A 163 -0.65 -14.33 3.62
N SER A 164 -0.98 -15.63 3.43
CA SER A 164 -0.84 -16.62 4.50
C SER A 164 0.60 -16.86 4.94
N ASN A 165 1.59 -16.56 4.10
CA ASN A 165 3.02 -16.74 4.41
C ASN A 165 3.70 -15.47 4.92
N VAL A 166 2.96 -14.37 5.11
CA VAL A 166 3.53 -13.11 5.61
C VAL A 166 3.85 -13.25 7.11
N PRO A 167 5.11 -13.08 7.51
CA PRO A 167 5.51 -13.27 8.90
C PRO A 167 4.77 -12.30 9.84
N GLY A 168 4.13 -12.85 10.87
CA GLY A 168 3.45 -12.06 11.91
C GLY A 168 2.12 -11.41 11.51
N LEU A 169 1.64 -11.67 10.29
CA LEU A 169 0.33 -11.16 9.82
C LEU A 169 -0.78 -12.15 10.19
N ASP A 170 -1.80 -11.68 10.88
CA ASP A 170 -3.10 -12.35 10.91
C ASP A 170 -3.83 -12.09 9.59
N TRP A 171 -3.55 -12.92 8.58
CA TRP A 171 -4.10 -12.76 7.25
C TRP A 171 -5.63 -12.99 7.18
N HIS A 172 -6.21 -13.69 8.17
CA HIS A 172 -7.66 -13.83 8.29
C HIS A 172 -8.36 -12.49 8.51
N SER A 173 -7.66 -11.51 9.08
CA SER A 173 -8.19 -10.15 9.22
C SER A 173 -8.45 -9.43 7.89
N LEU A 174 -7.85 -9.92 6.79
CA LEU A 174 -8.00 -9.38 5.43
C LEU A 174 -9.14 -10.02 4.64
N GLU A 175 -9.76 -11.10 5.15
CA GLU A 175 -10.86 -11.80 4.48
C GLU A 175 -12.11 -10.91 4.36
N ALA A 176 -12.90 -11.15 3.30
CA ALA A 176 -14.22 -10.53 3.18
C ALA A 176 -15.14 -11.05 4.30
N LYS A 177 -15.84 -10.11 4.91
CA LYS A 177 -16.85 -10.38 5.96
C LYS A 177 -18.21 -10.58 5.33
#